data_f9267ef878aca3897bdf4d08fc736931
#
_entry.id   f9267ef878aca3897bdf4d08fc736931
#
_cell.length_a   1.000
_cell.length_b   1.000
_cell.length_c   1.000
_cell.angle_alpha   90.00
_cell.angle_beta   90.00
_cell.angle_gamma   90.00
#
_symmetry.space_group_name_H-M   'P 1'
#
loop_
_entity.id
_entity.type
_entity.pdbx_description
1 polymer ?
#
loop_
_entity_poly.entity_id
_entity_poly.type
_entity_poly.pdbx_seq_one_letter_code
_entity_poly.pdbx_strand_id
1 'polypeptide(L)'
;MPTNDTPAATIQVASRVHGFSYAIRNIVAEARKVEAAGRTVKYLNIGDPIPFGFRTPPHMVTAVERAMRDGHNGYGPSPGIMEAREAVAHDFTARGLPMTADRVLLTAGTSEGIEIALNALANPGDEVMVPSPTYPLYTAVTAKIAARTVYYRTDPANGWLPDLDQIRSLITPRTRALVVIDPNNPTGAVYPEAVRRELIAMASRHGFVLLADEVYGDLAYDGPTPPMARIDTDAPVISFGSLSKAYLAPGWRAGWMAVGTSPRLSDVLAAVLKLADGRLCATVPMQYAITAALTGDRSHQVSFRQALRERAAVTMSHLNAIPGMSCVAPTGAFYAMPRVELPRGRTDEDYVLTLLRETGVLCVYGSGFGTKPEDGFFRVVFLAPPDELAAIYDTMAAFTATYLGQ
;
A
#
# COMPACT_ATOMS: atom_id res chain seq x y z
N MET A 1 -15.80 51.99 -29.26
CA MET A 1 -16.36 50.63 -29.30
C MET A 1 -16.12 50.03 -27.94
N PRO A 2 -17.12 49.67 -27.15
CA PRO A 2 -16.89 49.03 -25.88
C PRO A 2 -16.45 47.56 -26.16
N THR A 3 -15.28 47.18 -25.64
CA THR A 3 -14.80 45.80 -25.61
C THR A 3 -15.68 45.02 -24.66
N ASN A 4 -16.43 44.08 -25.21
CA ASN A 4 -17.22 43.12 -24.44
C ASN A 4 -16.26 42.09 -23.84
N ASP A 5 -15.60 42.43 -22.73
CA ASP A 5 -14.85 41.49 -21.90
C ASP A 5 -15.84 40.69 -21.01
N THR A 6 -16.54 39.75 -21.67
CA THR A 6 -17.24 38.72 -20.91
C THR A 6 -16.16 37.78 -20.35
N PRO A 7 -16.04 37.62 -19.01
CA PRO A 7 -15.07 36.69 -18.44
C PRO A 7 -15.27 35.31 -19.05
N ALA A 8 -14.21 34.69 -19.54
CA ALA A 8 -14.26 33.33 -20.09
C ALA A 8 -14.91 32.42 -19.04
N ALA A 9 -15.92 31.66 -19.43
CA ALA A 9 -16.62 30.74 -18.54
C ALA A 9 -15.61 29.71 -17.99
N THR A 10 -15.58 29.55 -16.66
CA THR A 10 -14.70 28.59 -15.98
C THR A 10 -15.10 27.18 -16.40
N ILE A 11 -14.15 26.40 -16.91
CA ILE A 11 -14.36 24.99 -17.23
C ILE A 11 -14.50 24.21 -15.94
N GLN A 12 -15.63 23.51 -15.78
CA GLN A 12 -15.91 22.73 -14.58
C GLN A 12 -15.22 21.36 -14.63
N VAL A 13 -14.57 20.97 -13.53
CA VAL A 13 -14.03 19.61 -13.34
C VAL A 13 -15.13 18.68 -12.83
N ALA A 14 -14.96 17.37 -13.07
CA ALA A 14 -15.90 16.36 -12.60
C ALA A 14 -15.99 16.39 -11.06
N SER A 15 -17.22 16.42 -10.51
CA SER A 15 -17.46 16.57 -9.06
C SER A 15 -16.76 15.50 -8.21
N ARG A 16 -16.65 14.28 -8.70
CA ARG A 16 -15.94 13.18 -8.01
C ARG A 16 -14.46 13.48 -7.71
N VAL A 17 -13.83 14.38 -8.48
CA VAL A 17 -12.42 14.75 -8.27
C VAL A 17 -12.23 15.59 -7.00
N HIS A 18 -13.26 16.32 -6.56
CA HIS A 18 -13.20 17.09 -5.32
C HIS A 18 -13.13 16.23 -4.06
N GLY A 19 -13.64 14.99 -4.11
CA GLY A 19 -13.52 14.02 -3.01
C GLY A 19 -12.18 13.29 -2.97
N PHE A 20 -11.27 13.56 -3.91
CA PHE A 20 -9.99 12.90 -4.00
C PHE A 20 -8.95 13.61 -3.14
N SER A 21 -8.50 12.96 -2.07
CA SER A 21 -7.41 13.44 -1.22
C SER A 21 -6.30 12.38 -1.13
N TYR A 22 -5.04 12.81 -1.21
CA TYR A 22 -3.88 11.93 -1.09
C TYR A 22 -2.87 12.55 -0.11
N ALA A 23 -3.10 12.37 1.19
CA ALA A 23 -2.36 13.01 2.28
C ALA A 23 -0.84 12.85 2.16
N ILE A 24 -0.36 11.66 1.74
CA ILE A 24 1.08 11.37 1.55
C ILE A 24 1.74 12.34 0.55
N ARG A 25 0.99 12.83 -0.44
CA ARG A 25 1.51 13.77 -1.44
C ARG A 25 1.34 15.23 -1.01
N ASN A 26 0.24 15.54 -0.34
CA ASN A 26 -0.07 16.91 0.08
C ASN A 26 0.96 17.46 1.07
N ILE A 27 1.41 16.63 2.00
CA ILE A 27 2.38 17.03 3.03
C ILE A 27 3.78 17.36 2.46
N VAL A 28 4.13 16.82 1.29
CA VAL A 28 5.41 17.12 0.62
C VAL A 28 5.47 18.59 0.19
N ALA A 29 4.34 19.22 -0.13
CA ALA A 29 4.32 20.65 -0.45
C ALA A 29 4.70 21.51 0.76
N GLU A 30 4.29 21.15 1.97
CA GLU A 30 4.70 21.81 3.20
C GLU A 30 6.19 21.57 3.50
N ALA A 31 6.71 20.37 3.28
CA ALA A 31 8.12 20.06 3.44
C ALA A 31 9.00 20.96 2.56
N ARG A 32 8.63 21.17 1.30
CA ARG A 32 9.35 22.08 0.39
C ARG A 32 9.40 23.53 0.89
N LYS A 33 8.35 24.02 1.57
CA LYS A 33 8.35 25.36 2.17
C LYS A 33 9.34 25.43 3.33
N VAL A 34 9.45 24.37 4.12
CA VAL A 34 10.40 24.27 5.23
C VAL A 34 11.84 24.22 4.72
N GLU A 35 12.09 23.46 3.66
CA GLU A 35 13.40 23.42 2.99
C GLU A 35 13.78 24.79 2.38
N ALA A 36 12.84 25.46 1.71
CA ALA A 36 13.05 26.79 1.15
C ALA A 36 13.34 27.84 2.24
N ALA A 37 12.89 27.62 3.48
CA ALA A 37 13.24 28.44 4.64
C ALA A 37 14.60 28.07 5.26
N GLY A 38 15.37 27.17 4.64
CA GLY A 38 16.74 26.80 5.05
C GLY A 38 16.84 25.69 6.08
N ARG A 39 15.75 24.98 6.41
CA ARG A 39 15.77 23.85 7.36
C ARG A 39 15.89 22.52 6.62
N THR A 40 16.79 21.65 7.07
CA THR A 40 16.91 20.27 6.57
C THR A 40 15.69 19.45 6.97
N VAL A 41 15.07 18.74 6.01
CA VAL A 41 13.93 17.86 6.26
C VAL A 41 14.39 16.40 6.35
N LYS A 42 13.92 15.70 7.38
CA LYS A 42 14.09 14.26 7.62
C LYS A 42 12.82 13.54 7.19
N TYR A 43 12.89 12.80 6.09
CA TYR A 43 11.73 12.20 5.42
C TYR A 43 11.38 10.82 6.01
N LEU A 44 10.36 10.76 6.87
CA LEU A 44 9.75 9.52 7.38
C LEU A 44 8.35 9.28 6.77
N ASN A 45 8.06 9.83 5.59
CA ASN A 45 6.72 9.81 4.98
C ASN A 45 6.59 8.89 3.77
N ILE A 46 7.67 8.58 3.05
CA ILE A 46 7.63 7.82 1.79
C ILE A 46 8.30 6.45 1.98
N GLY A 47 7.55 5.39 1.67
CA GLY A 47 8.05 4.01 1.70
C GLY A 47 8.83 3.63 0.45
N ASP A 48 9.95 4.32 0.22
CA ASP A 48 10.92 4.01 -0.83
C ASP A 48 12.26 3.62 -0.18
N PRO A 49 12.72 2.36 -0.32
CA PRO A 49 13.98 1.92 0.28
C PRO A 49 15.24 2.47 -0.39
N ILE A 50 15.15 2.91 -1.64
CA ILE A 50 16.33 3.27 -2.45
C ILE A 50 17.13 4.44 -1.85
N PRO A 51 16.52 5.56 -1.38
CA PRO A 51 17.26 6.66 -0.77
C PRO A 51 18.02 6.26 0.51
N PHE A 52 17.65 5.14 1.13
CA PHE A 52 18.23 4.63 2.37
C PHE A 52 19.32 3.57 2.16
N GLY A 53 19.89 3.49 0.95
CA GLY A 53 21.02 2.63 0.62
C GLY A 53 20.65 1.20 0.20
N PHE A 54 19.38 0.84 0.18
CA PHE A 54 18.95 -0.42 -0.40
C PHE A 54 19.01 -0.36 -1.93
N ARG A 55 19.42 -1.42 -2.56
CA ARG A 55 19.65 -1.45 -4.02
C ARG A 55 18.86 -2.55 -4.69
N THR A 56 18.30 -2.24 -5.86
CA THR A 56 17.67 -3.26 -6.73
C THR A 56 18.70 -4.35 -7.06
N PRO A 57 18.34 -5.64 -6.95
CA PRO A 57 19.24 -6.75 -7.25
C PRO A 57 19.83 -6.67 -8.66
N PRO A 58 21.16 -6.88 -8.83
CA PRO A 58 21.84 -6.71 -10.12
C PRO A 58 21.28 -7.59 -11.25
N HIS A 59 20.87 -8.82 -10.94
CA HIS A 59 20.32 -9.75 -11.95
C HIS A 59 19.02 -9.22 -12.56
N MET A 60 18.21 -8.49 -11.80
CA MET A 60 17.00 -7.83 -12.32
C MET A 60 17.36 -6.65 -13.24
N VAL A 61 18.37 -5.86 -12.86
CA VAL A 61 18.87 -4.74 -13.71
C VAL A 61 19.37 -5.29 -15.04
N THR A 62 20.20 -6.34 -15.00
CA THR A 62 20.73 -7.03 -16.19
C THR A 62 19.62 -7.56 -17.09
N ALA A 63 18.54 -8.11 -16.52
CA ALA A 63 17.40 -8.60 -17.30
C ALA A 63 16.71 -7.48 -18.08
N VAL A 64 16.50 -6.31 -17.45
CA VAL A 64 15.92 -5.13 -18.13
C VAL A 64 16.85 -4.59 -19.22
N GLU A 65 18.14 -4.42 -18.93
CA GLU A 65 19.13 -3.98 -19.91
C GLU A 65 19.17 -4.89 -21.14
N ARG A 66 19.19 -6.20 -20.90
CA ARG A 66 19.15 -7.19 -21.97
C ARG A 66 17.88 -7.09 -22.79
N ALA A 67 16.71 -7.04 -22.17
CA ALA A 67 15.44 -6.91 -22.87
C ALA A 67 15.41 -5.67 -23.80
N MET A 68 15.92 -4.53 -23.32
CA MET A 68 16.01 -3.31 -24.12
C MET A 68 16.97 -3.45 -25.33
N ARG A 69 18.13 -4.07 -25.12
CA ARG A 69 19.14 -4.29 -26.18
C ARG A 69 18.70 -5.33 -27.22
N ASP A 70 17.98 -6.35 -26.77
CA ASP A 70 17.43 -7.40 -27.63
C ASP A 70 16.20 -6.94 -28.43
N GLY A 71 15.79 -5.67 -28.26
CA GLY A 71 14.73 -5.05 -29.06
C GLY A 71 13.31 -5.25 -28.49
N HIS A 72 13.14 -5.72 -27.25
CA HIS A 72 11.83 -5.87 -26.62
C HIS A 72 11.24 -4.50 -26.16
N ASN A 73 11.21 -3.53 -27.10
CA ASN A 73 10.75 -2.16 -26.86
C ASN A 73 9.38 -1.87 -27.49
N GLY A 74 8.82 -2.82 -28.24
CA GLY A 74 7.50 -2.72 -28.86
C GLY A 74 6.36 -3.05 -27.89
N TYR A 75 5.13 -2.93 -28.38
CA TYR A 75 3.96 -3.38 -27.63
C TYR A 75 3.99 -4.89 -27.40
N GLY A 76 3.67 -5.30 -26.18
CA GLY A 76 3.48 -6.69 -25.82
C GLY A 76 2.00 -7.09 -25.74
N PRO A 77 1.71 -8.35 -25.41
CA PRO A 77 0.35 -8.80 -25.12
C PRO A 77 -0.27 -8.02 -23.95
N SER A 78 -1.56 -7.71 -24.07
CA SER A 78 -2.29 -6.94 -23.05
C SER A 78 -2.20 -7.56 -21.64
N PRO A 79 -2.31 -8.88 -21.44
CA PRO A 79 -2.13 -9.49 -20.13
C PRO A 79 -0.66 -9.49 -19.64
N GLY A 80 0.30 -9.20 -20.53
CA GLY A 80 1.73 -9.30 -20.28
C GLY A 80 2.39 -10.48 -20.98
N ILE A 81 3.73 -10.46 -21.08
CA ILE A 81 4.50 -11.53 -21.73
C ILE A 81 4.30 -12.86 -21.00
N MET A 82 4.21 -13.95 -21.77
CA MET A 82 3.89 -15.27 -21.21
C MET A 82 4.90 -15.71 -20.18
N GLU A 83 6.18 -15.55 -20.45
CA GLU A 83 7.28 -15.93 -19.54
C GLU A 83 7.16 -15.32 -18.14
N ALA A 84 6.81 -14.04 -18.06
CA ALA A 84 6.64 -13.38 -16.75
C ALA A 84 5.35 -13.79 -16.04
N ARG A 85 4.28 -14.06 -16.79
CA ARG A 85 3.03 -14.58 -16.25
C ARG A 85 3.19 -16.00 -15.71
N GLU A 86 3.96 -16.84 -16.42
CA GLU A 86 4.34 -18.20 -15.95
C GLU A 86 5.21 -18.13 -14.71
N ALA A 87 6.17 -17.19 -14.63
CA ALA A 87 6.98 -17.00 -13.43
C ALA A 87 6.14 -16.63 -12.22
N VAL A 88 5.15 -15.74 -12.37
CA VAL A 88 4.20 -15.39 -11.30
C VAL A 88 3.35 -16.60 -10.92
N ALA A 89 2.80 -17.34 -11.89
CA ALA A 89 1.97 -18.52 -11.63
C ALA A 89 2.78 -19.62 -10.91
N HIS A 90 4.03 -19.82 -11.32
CA HIS A 90 4.95 -20.76 -10.67
C HIS A 90 5.24 -20.36 -9.22
N ASP A 91 5.50 -19.08 -8.94
CA ASP A 91 5.74 -18.58 -7.57
C ASP A 91 4.55 -18.85 -6.66
N PHE A 92 3.33 -18.54 -7.12
CA PHE A 92 2.11 -18.86 -6.36
C PHE A 92 1.97 -20.37 -6.11
N THR A 93 2.23 -21.19 -7.13
CA THR A 93 2.13 -22.67 -7.03
C THR A 93 3.18 -23.20 -6.05
N ALA A 94 4.42 -22.72 -6.09
CA ALA A 94 5.47 -23.08 -5.15
C ALA A 94 5.14 -22.68 -3.70
N ARG A 95 4.31 -21.64 -3.53
CA ARG A 95 3.81 -21.16 -2.21
C ARG A 95 2.48 -21.82 -1.80
N GLY A 96 2.07 -22.87 -2.52
CA GLY A 96 0.91 -23.71 -2.19
C GLY A 96 -0.44 -23.24 -2.72
N LEU A 97 -0.47 -22.28 -3.65
CA LEU A 97 -1.66 -21.87 -4.36
C LEU A 97 -1.56 -22.28 -5.83
N PRO A 98 -2.27 -23.34 -6.29
CA PRO A 98 -2.30 -23.68 -7.72
C PRO A 98 -2.72 -22.46 -8.55
N MET A 99 -1.88 -22.08 -9.51
CA MET A 99 -2.11 -20.91 -10.35
C MET A 99 -1.65 -21.18 -11.77
N THR A 100 -2.36 -20.63 -12.75
CA THR A 100 -2.02 -20.73 -14.17
C THR A 100 -1.78 -19.34 -14.78
N ALA A 101 -0.95 -19.26 -15.80
CA ALA A 101 -0.55 -17.99 -16.40
C ALA A 101 -1.72 -17.19 -17.01
N ASP A 102 -2.80 -17.86 -17.46
CA ASP A 102 -4.00 -17.22 -17.98
C ASP A 102 -4.80 -16.42 -16.93
N ARG A 103 -4.55 -16.68 -15.65
CA ARG A 103 -5.14 -15.97 -14.50
C ARG A 103 -4.29 -14.82 -13.99
N VAL A 104 -3.13 -14.57 -14.61
CA VAL A 104 -2.20 -13.52 -14.21
C VAL A 104 -2.24 -12.38 -15.22
N LEU A 105 -2.46 -11.17 -14.72
CA LEU A 105 -2.32 -9.90 -15.45
C LEU A 105 -1.12 -9.14 -14.93
N LEU A 106 -0.15 -8.81 -15.79
CA LEU A 106 0.96 -7.92 -15.44
C LEU A 106 0.50 -6.46 -15.52
N THR A 107 0.94 -5.64 -14.57
CA THR A 107 0.45 -4.27 -14.39
C THR A 107 1.60 -3.27 -14.18
N ALA A 108 1.32 -2.00 -14.43
CA ALA A 108 2.23 -0.89 -14.12
C ALA A 108 2.30 -0.63 -12.60
N GLY A 109 2.76 -1.65 -11.86
CA GLY A 109 2.71 -1.74 -10.41
C GLY A 109 1.33 -2.13 -9.88
N THR A 110 1.24 -2.49 -8.61
CA THR A 110 -0.01 -2.88 -7.93
C THR A 110 -1.13 -1.83 -8.08
N SER A 111 -0.77 -0.54 -8.17
CA SER A 111 -1.75 0.55 -8.28
C SER A 111 -2.67 0.41 -9.50
N GLU A 112 -2.13 0.01 -10.65
CA GLU A 112 -2.94 -0.26 -11.84
C GLU A 112 -3.82 -1.49 -11.66
N GLY A 113 -3.27 -2.56 -11.04
CA GLY A 113 -4.04 -3.76 -10.75
C GLY A 113 -5.26 -3.48 -9.86
N ILE A 114 -5.08 -2.67 -8.80
CA ILE A 114 -6.17 -2.22 -7.93
C ILE A 114 -7.22 -1.42 -8.71
N GLU A 115 -6.78 -0.52 -9.57
CA GLU A 115 -7.69 0.29 -10.39
C GLU A 115 -8.51 -0.59 -11.35
N ILE A 116 -7.88 -1.51 -12.06
CA ILE A 116 -8.55 -2.44 -12.97
C ILE A 116 -9.52 -3.34 -12.20
N ALA A 117 -9.09 -3.91 -11.06
CA ALA A 117 -9.95 -4.80 -10.26
C ALA A 117 -11.20 -4.07 -9.75
N LEU A 118 -11.05 -2.88 -9.18
CA LEU A 118 -12.19 -2.11 -8.66
C LEU A 118 -13.14 -1.64 -9.77
N ASN A 119 -12.61 -1.25 -10.95
CA ASN A 119 -13.43 -0.95 -12.11
C ASN A 119 -14.19 -2.17 -12.66
N ALA A 120 -13.63 -3.39 -12.53
CA ALA A 120 -14.31 -4.62 -12.92
C ALA A 120 -15.41 -5.04 -11.94
N LEU A 121 -15.30 -4.65 -10.67
CA LEU A 121 -16.16 -5.17 -9.59
C LEU A 121 -17.28 -4.23 -9.16
N ALA A 122 -17.09 -2.91 -9.23
CA ALA A 122 -17.99 -1.96 -8.59
C ALA A 122 -18.55 -0.92 -9.56
N ASN A 123 -19.86 -0.71 -9.48
CA ASN A 123 -20.58 0.37 -10.13
C ASN A 123 -20.70 1.59 -9.19
N PRO A 124 -21.09 2.77 -9.69
CA PRO A 124 -21.44 3.89 -8.86
C PRO A 124 -22.46 3.51 -7.77
N GLY A 125 -22.15 3.82 -6.50
CA GLY A 125 -22.98 3.51 -5.34
C GLY A 125 -22.79 2.09 -4.75
N ASP A 126 -22.08 1.19 -5.41
CA ASP A 126 -21.63 -0.07 -4.80
C ASP A 126 -20.61 0.20 -3.68
N GLU A 127 -20.40 -0.77 -2.79
CA GLU A 127 -19.60 -0.62 -1.59
C GLU A 127 -18.29 -1.41 -1.68
N VAL A 128 -17.20 -0.73 -1.31
CA VAL A 128 -15.86 -1.32 -1.14
C VAL A 128 -15.46 -1.16 0.33
N MET A 129 -15.32 -2.27 1.03
CA MET A 129 -14.85 -2.27 2.42
C MET A 129 -13.33 -2.19 2.47
N VAL A 130 -12.80 -1.25 3.28
CA VAL A 130 -11.36 -1.03 3.46
C VAL A 130 -11.02 -0.95 4.95
N PRO A 131 -9.81 -1.32 5.37
CA PRO A 131 -9.41 -1.14 6.77
C PRO A 131 -9.33 0.34 7.15
N SER A 132 -9.52 0.64 8.42
CA SER A 132 -9.17 1.93 9.01
C SER A 132 -8.15 1.67 10.14
N PRO A 133 -6.88 2.13 9.96
CA PRO A 133 -6.32 2.88 8.81
C PRO A 133 -6.07 2.03 7.57
N THR A 134 -6.04 2.68 6.38
CA THR A 134 -5.82 2.03 5.08
C THR A 134 -4.84 2.80 4.18
N TYR A 135 -4.26 2.11 3.20
CA TYR A 135 -3.50 2.77 2.14
C TYR A 135 -4.41 3.64 1.26
N PRO A 136 -4.13 4.97 1.13
CA PRO A 136 -5.07 5.93 0.54
C PRO A 136 -5.45 5.67 -0.93
N LEU A 137 -4.70 4.82 -1.64
CA LEU A 137 -5.02 4.49 -3.03
C LEU A 137 -6.40 3.82 -3.15
N TYR A 138 -6.76 2.94 -2.20
CA TYR A 138 -8.05 2.24 -2.26
C TYR A 138 -9.22 3.21 -2.18
N THR A 139 -9.18 4.16 -1.24
CA THR A 139 -10.22 5.19 -1.11
C THR A 139 -10.24 6.14 -2.30
N ALA A 140 -9.07 6.48 -2.84
CA ALA A 140 -8.93 7.31 -4.02
C ALA A 140 -9.54 6.66 -5.27
N VAL A 141 -9.27 5.37 -5.52
CA VAL A 141 -9.86 4.64 -6.64
C VAL A 141 -11.37 4.46 -6.44
N THR A 142 -11.81 4.14 -5.23
CA THR A 142 -13.25 4.02 -4.91
C THR A 142 -14.00 5.32 -5.21
N ALA A 143 -13.44 6.48 -4.80
CA ALA A 143 -14.01 7.79 -5.13
C ALA A 143 -14.00 8.06 -6.65
N LYS A 144 -12.94 7.69 -7.36
CA LYS A 144 -12.76 7.87 -8.79
C LYS A 144 -13.84 7.17 -9.62
N ILE A 145 -14.28 5.99 -9.18
CA ILE A 145 -15.35 5.20 -9.83
C ILE A 145 -16.75 5.49 -9.27
N ALA A 146 -16.87 6.49 -8.37
CA ALA A 146 -18.11 6.86 -7.68
C ALA A 146 -18.72 5.69 -6.86
N ALA A 147 -17.94 4.73 -6.43
CA ALA A 147 -18.34 3.74 -5.44
C ALA A 147 -18.22 4.32 -4.01
N ARG A 148 -18.81 3.65 -3.04
CA ARG A 148 -18.81 4.05 -1.64
C ARG A 148 -17.73 3.31 -0.85
N THR A 149 -16.84 4.05 -0.19
CA THR A 149 -15.92 3.48 0.78
C THR A 149 -16.64 3.16 2.09
N VAL A 150 -16.49 1.94 2.60
CA VAL A 150 -16.98 1.51 3.90
C VAL A 150 -15.77 1.10 4.74
N TYR A 151 -15.49 1.85 5.82
CA TYR A 151 -14.36 1.55 6.68
C TYR A 151 -14.71 0.49 7.71
N TYR A 152 -13.87 -0.55 7.84
CA TYR A 152 -13.88 -1.44 8.98
C TYR A 152 -12.69 -1.14 9.91
N ARG A 153 -12.90 -1.27 11.20
CA ARG A 153 -11.90 -0.97 12.22
C ARG A 153 -10.81 -2.05 12.25
N THR A 154 -9.55 -1.62 12.35
CA THR A 154 -8.46 -2.43 12.86
C THR A 154 -8.11 -1.92 14.27
N ASP A 155 -7.88 -2.84 15.22
CA ASP A 155 -7.79 -2.50 16.63
C ASP A 155 -6.33 -2.41 17.11
N PRO A 156 -5.82 -1.21 17.46
CA PRO A 156 -4.47 -1.08 17.99
C PRO A 156 -4.26 -1.85 19.30
N ALA A 157 -5.28 -1.98 20.16
CA ALA A 157 -5.18 -2.76 21.38
C ALA A 157 -5.04 -4.27 21.11
N ASN A 158 -5.40 -4.72 19.92
CA ASN A 158 -5.27 -6.10 19.46
C ASN A 158 -4.29 -6.21 18.25
N GLY A 159 -3.15 -5.49 18.28
CA GLY A 159 -2.13 -5.59 17.26
C GLY A 159 -2.56 -5.14 15.86
N TRP A 160 -3.51 -4.22 15.75
CA TRP A 160 -4.09 -3.75 14.50
C TRP A 160 -4.83 -4.83 13.70
N LEU A 161 -5.32 -5.88 14.36
CA LEU A 161 -6.14 -6.89 13.70
C LEU A 161 -7.53 -6.35 13.36
N PRO A 162 -8.15 -6.84 12.27
CA PRO A 162 -9.50 -6.48 11.87
C PRO A 162 -10.54 -6.86 12.92
N ASP A 163 -11.49 -5.98 13.17
CA ASP A 163 -12.68 -6.27 13.96
C ASP A 163 -13.67 -7.10 13.11
N LEU A 164 -13.60 -8.42 13.26
CA LEU A 164 -14.38 -9.36 12.45
C LEU A 164 -15.89 -9.22 12.66
N ASP A 165 -16.33 -8.86 13.87
CA ASP A 165 -17.75 -8.68 14.17
C ASP A 165 -18.28 -7.40 13.53
N GLN A 166 -17.49 -6.34 13.56
CA GLN A 166 -17.83 -5.11 12.84
C GLN A 166 -17.90 -5.38 11.33
N ILE A 167 -16.93 -6.10 10.73
CA ILE A 167 -16.98 -6.45 9.31
C ILE A 167 -18.28 -7.15 8.98
N ARG A 168 -18.69 -8.18 9.75
CA ARG A 168 -19.95 -8.89 9.55
C ARG A 168 -21.16 -7.95 9.56
N SER A 169 -21.17 -6.97 10.46
CA SER A 169 -22.27 -5.99 10.57
C SER A 169 -22.34 -4.98 9.44
N LEU A 170 -21.21 -4.73 8.76
CA LEU A 170 -21.10 -3.78 7.66
C LEU A 170 -21.45 -4.36 6.29
N ILE A 171 -21.54 -5.70 6.16
CA ILE A 171 -21.85 -6.37 4.90
C ILE A 171 -23.29 -6.04 4.48
N THR A 172 -23.46 -5.58 3.25
CA THR A 172 -24.76 -5.30 2.63
C THR A 172 -24.86 -5.98 1.25
N PRO A 173 -26.05 -6.03 0.63
CA PRO A 173 -26.18 -6.52 -0.76
C PRO A 173 -25.39 -5.69 -1.80
N ARG A 174 -24.91 -4.49 -1.44
CA ARG A 174 -24.07 -3.65 -2.29
C ARG A 174 -22.58 -3.88 -2.09
N THR A 175 -22.16 -4.64 -1.10
CA THR A 175 -20.75 -4.96 -0.87
C THR A 175 -20.20 -5.77 -2.04
N ARG A 176 -19.20 -5.22 -2.77
CA ARG A 176 -18.57 -5.85 -3.92
C ARG A 176 -17.17 -6.36 -3.61
N ALA A 177 -16.45 -5.67 -2.74
CA ALA A 177 -15.09 -6.04 -2.39
C ALA A 177 -14.78 -5.76 -0.92
N LEU A 178 -13.92 -6.59 -0.35
CA LEU A 178 -13.25 -6.41 0.92
C LEU A 178 -11.74 -6.32 0.66
N VAL A 179 -11.12 -5.21 1.00
CA VAL A 179 -9.67 -5.00 0.86
C VAL A 179 -8.97 -5.49 2.11
N VAL A 180 -7.95 -6.32 1.92
CA VAL A 180 -7.03 -6.78 2.98
C VAL A 180 -5.62 -6.45 2.53
N ILE A 181 -4.90 -5.66 3.33
CA ILE A 181 -3.50 -5.31 3.08
C ILE A 181 -2.67 -6.05 4.14
N ASP A 182 -1.90 -7.06 3.73
CA ASP A 182 -1.23 -7.95 4.67
C ASP A 182 0.13 -8.46 4.14
N PRO A 183 1.24 -8.03 4.75
CA PRO A 183 1.39 -7.07 5.86
C PRO A 183 0.84 -5.68 5.58
N ASN A 184 0.34 -5.03 6.64
CA ASN A 184 -0.46 -3.82 6.49
C ASN A 184 0.38 -2.54 6.29
N ASN A 185 -0.06 -1.68 5.40
CA ASN A 185 0.31 -0.27 5.32
C ASN A 185 -0.93 0.56 5.69
N PRO A 186 -0.93 1.30 6.82
CA PRO A 186 0.25 1.90 7.46
C PRO A 186 0.73 1.25 8.77
N THR A 187 0.14 0.19 9.28
CA THR A 187 0.36 -0.29 10.66
C THR A 187 1.53 -1.26 10.83
N GLY A 188 1.96 -1.93 9.76
CA GLY A 188 2.97 -2.99 9.82
C GLY A 188 2.47 -4.31 10.41
N ALA A 189 1.16 -4.46 10.65
CA ALA A 189 0.57 -5.69 11.16
C ALA A 189 0.61 -6.82 10.13
N VAL A 190 0.84 -8.04 10.59
CA VAL A 190 0.68 -9.29 9.83
C VAL A 190 -0.48 -10.06 10.45
N TYR A 191 -1.43 -10.49 9.62
CA TYR A 191 -2.63 -11.15 10.13
C TYR A 191 -2.40 -12.64 10.35
N PRO A 192 -2.77 -13.19 11.54
CA PRO A 192 -2.75 -14.63 11.79
C PRO A 192 -3.66 -15.39 10.80
N GLU A 193 -3.31 -16.66 10.51
CA GLU A 193 -4.08 -17.50 9.60
C GLU A 193 -5.56 -17.60 10.00
N ALA A 194 -5.87 -17.66 11.29
CA ALA A 194 -7.25 -17.71 11.78
C ALA A 194 -8.07 -16.48 11.33
N VAL A 195 -7.48 -15.28 11.41
CA VAL A 195 -8.12 -14.03 10.95
C VAL A 195 -8.32 -14.07 9.42
N ARG A 196 -7.29 -14.48 8.66
CA ARG A 196 -7.36 -14.62 7.21
C ARG A 196 -8.45 -15.59 6.78
N ARG A 197 -8.57 -16.71 7.49
CA ARG A 197 -9.61 -17.75 7.24
C ARG A 197 -11.02 -17.20 7.43
N GLU A 198 -11.26 -16.42 8.48
CA GLU A 198 -12.55 -15.79 8.71
C GLU A 198 -12.91 -14.76 7.63
N LEU A 199 -11.95 -13.94 7.21
CA LEU A 199 -12.17 -12.97 6.12
C LEU A 199 -12.52 -13.65 4.79
N ILE A 200 -11.83 -14.75 4.46
CA ILE A 200 -12.11 -15.58 3.29
C ILE A 200 -13.48 -16.22 3.38
N ALA A 201 -13.83 -16.77 4.55
CA ALA A 201 -15.13 -17.39 4.76
C ALA A 201 -16.28 -16.38 4.60
N MET A 202 -16.10 -15.13 5.03
CA MET A 202 -17.08 -14.05 4.79
C MET A 202 -17.24 -13.76 3.30
N ALA A 203 -16.13 -13.64 2.54
CA ALA A 203 -16.17 -13.39 1.10
C ALA A 203 -16.91 -14.52 0.37
N SER A 204 -16.60 -15.77 0.69
CA SER A 204 -17.25 -16.94 0.11
C SER A 204 -18.76 -17.01 0.44
N ARG A 205 -19.13 -16.71 1.69
CA ARG A 205 -20.54 -16.76 2.17
C ARG A 205 -21.40 -15.67 1.57
N HIS A 206 -20.87 -14.44 1.47
CA HIS A 206 -21.65 -13.27 1.07
C HIS A 206 -21.47 -12.89 -0.40
N GLY A 207 -20.57 -13.54 -1.14
CA GLY A 207 -20.42 -13.39 -2.59
C GLY A 207 -19.75 -12.08 -3.03
N PHE A 208 -18.90 -11.50 -2.20
CA PHE A 208 -18.03 -10.39 -2.59
C PHE A 208 -16.59 -10.86 -2.82
N VAL A 209 -15.79 -10.09 -3.56
CA VAL A 209 -14.39 -10.42 -3.82
C VAL A 209 -13.49 -9.92 -2.69
N LEU A 210 -12.57 -10.77 -2.22
CA LEU A 210 -11.51 -10.36 -1.32
C LEU A 210 -10.31 -9.90 -2.17
N LEU A 211 -9.91 -8.65 -2.00
CA LEU A 211 -8.74 -8.05 -2.63
C LEU A 211 -7.55 -8.14 -1.66
N ALA A 212 -6.66 -9.11 -1.90
CA ALA A 212 -5.50 -9.38 -1.07
C ALA A 212 -4.27 -8.58 -1.59
N ASP A 213 -3.96 -7.46 -0.96
CA ASP A 213 -2.74 -6.69 -1.24
C ASP A 213 -1.59 -7.31 -0.45
N GLU A 214 -0.83 -8.18 -1.13
CA GLU A 214 0.26 -8.97 -0.55
C GLU A 214 1.65 -8.41 -0.91
N VAL A 215 1.72 -7.15 -1.33
CA VAL A 215 2.95 -6.50 -1.82
C VAL A 215 4.09 -6.49 -0.79
N TYR A 216 3.78 -6.63 0.49
CA TYR A 216 4.72 -6.75 1.61
C TYR A 216 4.87 -8.19 2.11
N GLY A 217 4.26 -9.19 1.49
CA GLY A 217 4.23 -10.57 1.97
C GLY A 217 5.61 -11.16 2.25
N ASP A 218 6.60 -10.85 1.41
CA ASP A 218 7.99 -11.28 1.60
C ASP A 218 8.74 -10.46 2.68
N LEU A 219 8.13 -9.44 3.26
CA LEU A 219 8.69 -8.56 4.30
C LEU A 219 8.04 -8.75 5.69
N ALA A 220 7.30 -9.83 5.91
CA ALA A 220 6.91 -10.24 7.26
C ALA A 220 8.15 -10.74 8.01
N TYR A 221 8.34 -10.31 9.28
CA TYR A 221 9.62 -10.50 9.97
C TYR A 221 9.93 -11.94 10.32
N ASP A 222 8.92 -12.78 10.54
CA ASP A 222 9.09 -14.20 10.85
C ASP A 222 9.18 -15.09 9.60
N GLY A 223 9.27 -14.48 8.43
CA GLY A 223 9.38 -15.13 7.12
C GLY A 223 8.22 -14.79 6.21
N PRO A 224 8.33 -15.11 4.90
CA PRO A 224 7.31 -14.78 3.91
C PRO A 224 5.93 -15.31 4.29
N THR A 225 4.89 -14.47 4.18
CA THR A 225 3.51 -14.92 4.38
C THR A 225 3.04 -15.75 3.18
N PRO A 226 2.34 -16.86 3.40
CA PRO A 226 1.74 -17.60 2.29
C PRO A 226 0.62 -16.79 1.62
N PRO A 227 0.37 -17.00 0.32
CA PRO A 227 -0.75 -16.34 -0.37
C PRO A 227 -2.08 -16.59 0.36
N MET A 228 -2.88 -15.54 0.50
CA MET A 228 -4.14 -15.62 1.24
C MET A 228 -5.11 -16.62 0.60
N ALA A 229 -5.21 -16.63 -0.73
CA ALA A 229 -6.05 -17.55 -1.49
C ALA A 229 -5.70 -19.04 -1.32
N ARG A 230 -4.50 -19.36 -0.77
CA ARG A 230 -4.10 -20.74 -0.45
C ARG A 230 -5.00 -21.38 0.61
N ILE A 231 -5.60 -20.58 1.49
CA ILE A 231 -6.44 -21.07 2.60
C ILE A 231 -7.70 -21.75 2.09
N ASP A 232 -8.27 -21.23 1.00
CA ASP A 232 -9.44 -21.80 0.32
C ASP A 232 -9.36 -21.39 -1.16
N THR A 233 -9.03 -22.34 -2.03
CA THR A 233 -8.87 -22.12 -3.48
C THR A 233 -10.19 -21.84 -4.20
N ASP A 234 -11.33 -22.19 -3.58
CA ASP A 234 -12.66 -21.92 -4.10
C ASP A 234 -13.21 -20.54 -3.66
N ALA A 235 -12.49 -19.86 -2.80
CA ALA A 235 -12.86 -18.51 -2.38
C ALA A 235 -12.61 -17.46 -3.48
N PRO A 236 -13.43 -16.40 -3.55
CA PRO A 236 -13.30 -15.34 -4.53
C PRO A 236 -12.19 -14.34 -4.10
N VAL A 237 -10.93 -14.70 -4.28
CA VAL A 237 -9.77 -13.90 -3.91
C VAL A 237 -9.00 -13.43 -5.15
N ILE A 238 -8.62 -12.15 -5.17
CA ILE A 238 -7.66 -11.57 -6.12
C ILE A 238 -6.45 -11.11 -5.33
N SER A 239 -5.26 -11.62 -5.66
CA SER A 239 -4.00 -11.27 -5.03
C SER A 239 -3.20 -10.27 -5.87
N PHE A 240 -2.58 -9.30 -5.20
CA PHE A 240 -1.70 -8.31 -5.82
C PHE A 240 -0.26 -8.45 -5.33
N GLY A 241 0.69 -8.28 -6.26
CA GLY A 241 2.11 -8.24 -5.95
C GLY A 241 2.87 -7.28 -6.87
N SER A 242 4.11 -6.98 -6.52
CA SER A 242 4.97 -6.13 -7.36
C SER A 242 6.45 -6.23 -7.00
N LEU A 243 7.30 -5.70 -7.88
CA LEU A 243 8.71 -5.52 -7.63
C LEU A 243 9.03 -4.31 -6.71
N SER A 244 8.01 -3.53 -6.33
CA SER A 244 8.19 -2.23 -5.66
C SER A 244 8.80 -2.31 -4.27
N LYS A 245 8.52 -3.37 -3.48
CA LYS A 245 8.86 -3.39 -2.05
C LYS A 245 9.91 -4.46 -1.74
N ALA A 246 9.54 -5.72 -1.75
CA ALA A 246 10.45 -6.82 -1.46
C ALA A 246 11.61 -6.96 -2.46
N TYR A 247 11.41 -6.48 -3.68
CA TYR A 247 12.42 -6.53 -4.75
C TYR A 247 13.11 -5.18 -5.00
N LEU A 248 12.86 -4.17 -4.17
CA LEU A 248 13.59 -2.89 -4.16
C LEU A 248 13.59 -2.16 -5.52
N ALA A 249 12.48 -2.19 -6.27
CA ALA A 249 12.35 -1.56 -7.57
C ALA A 249 11.05 -0.74 -7.72
N PRO A 250 10.73 0.20 -6.80
CA PRO A 250 9.45 0.93 -6.82
C PRO A 250 9.29 1.83 -8.04
N GLY A 251 10.37 2.36 -8.58
CA GLY A 251 10.37 3.22 -9.77
C GLY A 251 10.14 2.49 -11.09
N TRP A 252 10.29 1.16 -11.11
CA TRP A 252 10.13 0.38 -12.35
C TRP A 252 8.67 0.17 -12.75
N ARG A 253 7.76 0.40 -11.81
CA ARG A 253 6.33 0.25 -12.08
C ARG A 253 5.99 -1.13 -12.66
N ALA A 254 6.52 -2.19 -12.08
CA ALA A 254 6.27 -3.57 -12.46
C ALA A 254 5.54 -4.31 -11.32
N GLY A 255 4.39 -4.89 -11.65
CA GLY A 255 3.56 -5.63 -10.70
C GLY A 255 2.63 -6.59 -11.42
N TRP A 256 1.82 -7.27 -10.65
CA TRP A 256 0.85 -8.25 -11.15
C TRP A 256 -0.40 -8.30 -10.29
N MET A 257 -1.46 -8.79 -10.92
CA MET A 257 -2.70 -9.22 -10.31
C MET A 257 -2.91 -10.69 -10.66
N ALA A 258 -3.15 -11.54 -9.67
CA ALA A 258 -3.47 -12.95 -9.84
C ALA A 258 -4.93 -13.17 -9.41
N VAL A 259 -5.77 -13.57 -10.37
CA VAL A 259 -7.18 -13.88 -10.13
C VAL A 259 -7.29 -15.34 -9.68
N GLY A 260 -7.80 -15.57 -8.49
CA GLY A 260 -7.89 -16.89 -7.88
C GLY A 260 -8.62 -17.93 -8.75
N THR A 261 -8.43 -19.20 -8.45
CA THR A 261 -8.94 -20.33 -9.25
C THR A 261 -10.43 -20.60 -9.09
N SER A 262 -11.11 -19.91 -8.18
CA SER A 262 -12.55 -20.04 -7.96
C SER A 262 -13.34 -19.87 -9.27
N PRO A 263 -14.28 -20.78 -9.59
CA PRO A 263 -15.18 -20.62 -10.73
C PRO A 263 -16.03 -19.34 -10.67
N ARG A 264 -16.28 -18.82 -9.46
CA ARG A 264 -17.01 -17.56 -9.24
C ARG A 264 -16.30 -16.33 -9.81
N LEU A 265 -15.01 -16.44 -10.09
CA LEU A 265 -14.19 -15.34 -10.65
C LEU A 265 -14.06 -15.40 -12.18
N SER A 266 -14.74 -16.32 -12.87
CA SER A 266 -14.60 -16.45 -14.34
C SER A 266 -15.01 -15.17 -15.08
N ASP A 267 -16.16 -14.59 -14.74
CA ASP A 267 -16.62 -13.33 -15.37
C ASP A 267 -15.77 -12.14 -14.94
N VAL A 268 -15.27 -12.14 -13.68
CA VAL A 268 -14.34 -11.10 -13.18
C VAL A 268 -13.02 -11.17 -13.95
N LEU A 269 -12.48 -12.35 -14.19
CA LEU A 269 -11.27 -12.53 -15.01
C LEU A 269 -11.47 -11.98 -16.43
N ALA A 270 -12.60 -12.34 -17.06
CA ALA A 270 -12.91 -11.82 -18.40
C ALA A 270 -13.05 -10.30 -18.41
N ALA A 271 -13.70 -9.70 -17.41
CA ALA A 271 -13.82 -8.24 -17.27
C ALA A 271 -12.47 -7.56 -17.04
N VAL A 272 -11.62 -8.11 -16.19
CA VAL A 272 -10.26 -7.61 -15.93
C VAL A 272 -9.41 -7.61 -17.21
N LEU A 273 -9.40 -8.69 -17.97
CA LEU A 273 -8.67 -8.78 -19.22
C LEU A 273 -9.20 -7.79 -20.27
N LYS A 274 -10.52 -7.65 -20.38
CA LYS A 274 -11.14 -6.66 -21.26
C LYS A 274 -10.77 -5.22 -20.89
N LEU A 275 -10.72 -4.88 -19.60
CA LEU A 275 -10.28 -3.55 -19.16
C LEU A 275 -8.79 -3.34 -19.43
N ALA A 276 -7.99 -4.38 -19.28
CA ALA A 276 -6.56 -4.33 -19.59
C ALA A 276 -6.28 -4.09 -21.08
N ASP A 277 -7.12 -4.59 -22.00
CA ASP A 277 -7.00 -4.34 -23.43
C ASP A 277 -7.06 -2.83 -23.76
N GLY A 278 -7.86 -2.07 -23.01
CA GLY A 278 -8.01 -0.63 -23.21
C GLY A 278 -6.73 0.20 -22.95
N ARG A 279 -5.77 -0.35 -22.17
CA ARG A 279 -4.49 0.30 -21.87
C ARG A 279 -3.32 -0.19 -22.73
N LEU A 280 -3.57 -1.13 -23.65
CA LEU A 280 -2.60 -1.89 -24.46
C LEU A 280 -1.81 -2.91 -23.62
N CYS A 281 -0.68 -2.52 -22.99
CA CYS A 281 0.13 -3.41 -22.18
C CYS A 281 0.84 -2.66 -21.06
N ALA A 282 1.31 -3.37 -20.02
CA ALA A 282 2.26 -2.83 -19.06
C ALA A 282 3.65 -2.65 -19.73
N THR A 283 4.54 -1.89 -19.07
CA THR A 283 5.89 -1.56 -19.57
C THR A 283 6.68 -2.83 -19.91
N VAL A 284 6.88 -3.11 -21.20
CA VAL A 284 7.40 -4.41 -21.67
C VAL A 284 8.80 -4.74 -21.16
N PRO A 285 9.82 -3.88 -21.23
CA PRO A 285 11.16 -4.23 -20.72
C PRO A 285 11.16 -4.60 -19.24
N MET A 286 10.30 -3.96 -18.43
CA MET A 286 10.21 -4.22 -16.99
C MET A 286 9.55 -5.57 -16.66
N GLN A 287 8.80 -6.17 -17.59
CA GLN A 287 8.21 -7.49 -17.39
C GLN A 287 9.27 -8.59 -17.34
N TYR A 288 10.39 -8.44 -18.05
CA TYR A 288 11.54 -9.37 -17.97
C TYR A 288 12.20 -9.37 -16.60
N ALA A 289 12.14 -8.25 -15.88
CA ALA A 289 12.59 -8.21 -14.51
C ALA A 289 11.69 -9.03 -13.55
N ILE A 290 10.40 -9.18 -13.85
CA ILE A 290 9.50 -10.03 -13.05
C ILE A 290 9.97 -11.47 -13.11
N THR A 291 10.26 -12.00 -14.30
CA THR A 291 10.84 -13.34 -14.47
C THR A 291 12.12 -13.46 -13.65
N ALA A 292 13.09 -12.55 -13.87
CA ALA A 292 14.37 -12.59 -13.17
C ALA A 292 14.23 -12.52 -11.64
N ALA A 293 13.31 -11.71 -11.14
CA ALA A 293 13.05 -11.56 -9.71
C ALA A 293 12.46 -12.84 -9.08
N LEU A 294 11.51 -13.47 -9.78
CA LEU A 294 10.78 -14.61 -9.25
C LEU A 294 11.51 -15.94 -9.41
N THR A 295 12.39 -16.05 -10.39
CA THR A 295 13.19 -17.27 -10.63
C THR A 295 14.64 -17.16 -10.17
N GLY A 296 15.13 -15.95 -9.87
CA GLY A 296 16.51 -15.69 -9.46
C GLY A 296 16.75 -15.73 -7.96
N ASP A 297 17.93 -15.25 -7.55
CA ASP A 297 18.33 -15.17 -6.14
C ASP A 297 17.51 -14.14 -5.37
N ARG A 298 16.97 -14.57 -4.23
CA ARG A 298 16.17 -13.75 -3.30
C ARG A 298 16.85 -13.52 -1.94
N SER A 299 18.15 -13.81 -1.83
CA SER A 299 18.91 -13.65 -0.57
C SER A 299 18.86 -12.22 -0.02
N HIS A 300 18.77 -11.20 -0.89
CA HIS A 300 18.59 -9.81 -0.50
C HIS A 300 17.34 -9.59 0.37
N GLN A 301 16.27 -10.38 0.21
CA GLN A 301 15.07 -10.25 1.04
C GLN A 301 15.32 -10.68 2.49
N VAL A 302 16.20 -11.65 2.71
CA VAL A 302 16.60 -12.10 4.07
C VAL A 302 17.31 -10.96 4.80
N SER A 303 18.34 -10.38 4.16
CA SER A 303 19.08 -9.25 4.71
C SER A 303 18.19 -8.03 4.92
N PHE A 304 17.27 -7.76 3.99
CA PHE A 304 16.34 -6.65 4.10
C PHE A 304 15.37 -6.84 5.28
N ARG A 305 14.76 -8.02 5.45
CA ARG A 305 13.90 -8.32 6.61
C ARG A 305 14.64 -8.15 7.93
N GLN A 306 15.90 -8.63 8.02
CA GLN A 306 16.70 -8.46 9.22
C GLN A 306 16.94 -6.98 9.54
N ALA A 307 17.36 -6.20 8.54
CA ALA A 307 17.53 -4.76 8.68
C ALA A 307 16.25 -4.04 9.10
N LEU A 308 15.09 -4.46 8.57
CA LEU A 308 13.79 -3.89 8.96
C LEU A 308 13.42 -4.25 10.40
N ARG A 309 13.71 -5.48 10.85
CA ARG A 309 13.47 -5.90 12.25
C ARG A 309 14.30 -5.07 13.23
N GLU A 310 15.58 -4.81 12.92
CA GLU A 310 16.47 -3.96 13.73
C GLU A 310 15.93 -2.52 13.82
N ARG A 311 15.54 -1.95 12.69
CA ARG A 311 14.96 -0.61 12.63
C ARG A 311 13.62 -0.50 13.36
N ALA A 312 12.78 -1.53 13.24
CA ALA A 312 11.53 -1.61 13.99
C ALA A 312 11.78 -1.62 15.51
N ALA A 313 12.79 -2.37 15.98
CA ALA A 313 13.13 -2.41 17.40
C ALA A 313 13.59 -1.05 17.93
N VAL A 314 14.45 -0.32 17.19
CA VAL A 314 14.85 1.05 17.52
C VAL A 314 13.63 1.98 17.54
N THR A 315 12.79 1.91 16.51
CA THR A 315 11.57 2.72 16.42
C THR A 315 10.67 2.50 17.63
N MET A 316 10.45 1.25 18.01
CA MET A 316 9.58 0.90 19.16
C MET A 316 10.16 1.35 20.49
N SER A 317 11.47 1.15 20.71
CA SER A 317 12.12 1.54 21.97
C SER A 317 12.08 3.06 22.18
N HIS A 318 12.35 3.85 21.13
CA HIS A 318 12.35 5.31 21.23
C HIS A 318 10.93 5.88 21.31
N LEU A 319 10.01 5.50 20.42
CA LEU A 319 8.66 6.09 20.39
C LEU A 319 7.88 5.79 21.67
N ASN A 320 7.99 4.57 22.22
CA ASN A 320 7.31 4.21 23.47
C ASN A 320 7.98 4.78 24.74
N ALA A 321 9.19 5.31 24.62
CA ALA A 321 9.84 6.05 25.70
C ALA A 321 9.42 7.52 25.77
N ILE A 322 8.76 8.05 24.75
CA ILE A 322 8.27 9.44 24.73
C ILE A 322 7.00 9.54 25.58
N PRO A 323 6.98 10.36 26.67
CA PRO A 323 5.77 10.58 27.44
C PRO A 323 4.60 11.05 26.56
N GLY A 324 3.41 10.50 26.77
CA GLY A 324 2.21 10.80 25.98
C GLY A 324 2.22 10.21 24.56
N MET A 325 3.16 9.30 24.25
CA MET A 325 3.18 8.59 22.98
C MET A 325 3.10 7.07 23.19
N SER A 326 2.48 6.38 22.24
CA SER A 326 2.40 4.93 22.21
C SER A 326 2.47 4.41 20.79
N CYS A 327 3.06 3.24 20.58
CA CYS A 327 3.15 2.61 19.27
C CYS A 327 3.06 1.09 19.41
N VAL A 328 2.19 0.48 18.59
CA VAL A 328 2.09 -0.98 18.47
C VAL A 328 3.23 -1.49 17.60
N ALA A 329 3.88 -2.57 18.04
CA ALA A 329 5.01 -3.15 17.32
C ALA A 329 4.58 -3.69 15.95
N PRO A 330 5.21 -3.24 14.85
CA PRO A 330 4.99 -3.84 13.54
C PRO A 330 5.60 -5.25 13.50
N THR A 331 4.96 -6.14 12.76
CA THR A 331 5.43 -7.51 12.53
C THR A 331 5.83 -7.77 11.08
N GLY A 332 5.72 -6.74 10.22
CA GLY A 332 6.13 -6.77 8.83
C GLY A 332 6.19 -5.38 8.21
N ALA A 333 6.52 -5.32 6.92
CA ALA A 333 6.72 -4.10 6.16
C ALA A 333 7.77 -3.16 6.81
N PHE A 334 7.64 -1.85 6.64
CA PHE A 334 8.57 -0.83 7.19
C PHE A 334 7.81 0.42 7.64
N TYR A 335 6.62 0.21 8.20
CA TYR A 335 5.72 1.23 8.72
C TYR A 335 5.38 0.97 10.17
N ALA A 336 5.24 2.04 10.93
CA ALA A 336 4.62 2.03 12.24
C ALA A 336 3.61 3.17 12.33
N MET A 337 2.61 2.98 13.18
CA MET A 337 1.50 3.92 13.39
C MET A 337 1.44 4.36 14.84
N PRO A 338 2.39 5.23 15.30
CA PRO A 338 2.36 5.78 16.64
C PRO A 338 1.14 6.66 16.85
N ARG A 339 0.77 6.80 18.13
CA ARG A 339 -0.27 7.68 18.63
C ARG A 339 0.33 8.66 19.62
N VAL A 340 0.00 9.93 19.51
CA VAL A 340 0.29 10.97 20.50
C VAL A 340 -0.98 11.38 21.22
N GLU A 341 -0.92 11.60 22.54
CA GLU A 341 -2.03 12.13 23.36
C GLU A 341 -2.16 13.63 23.08
N LEU A 342 -3.07 13.96 22.18
CA LEU A 342 -3.26 15.34 21.73
C LEU A 342 -3.90 16.22 22.81
N PRO A 343 -3.45 17.47 22.98
CA PRO A 343 -4.18 18.46 23.78
C PRO A 343 -5.60 18.66 23.19
N ARG A 344 -6.54 19.00 24.06
CA ARG A 344 -7.95 19.21 23.68
C ARG A 344 -8.09 20.20 22.51
N GLY A 345 -8.78 19.78 21.47
CA GLY A 345 -9.06 20.59 20.28
C GLY A 345 -7.91 20.61 19.23
N ARG A 346 -6.85 19.84 19.45
CA ARG A 346 -5.79 19.62 18.46
C ARG A 346 -6.06 18.37 17.63
N THR A 347 -5.43 18.33 16.46
CA THR A 347 -5.54 17.22 15.49
C THR A 347 -4.19 16.58 15.21
N ASP A 348 -4.20 15.38 14.65
CA ASP A 348 -2.99 14.69 14.18
C ASP A 348 -2.25 15.51 13.08
N GLU A 349 -2.99 16.22 12.22
CA GLU A 349 -2.41 17.14 11.24
C GLU A 349 -1.72 18.32 11.90
N ASP A 350 -2.34 18.95 12.93
CA ASP A 350 -1.70 20.02 13.71
C ASP A 350 -0.36 19.56 14.29
N TYR A 351 -0.33 18.37 14.90
CA TYR A 351 0.89 17.81 15.49
C TYR A 351 1.98 17.60 14.41
N VAL A 352 1.65 16.89 13.33
CA VAL A 352 2.61 16.53 12.28
C VAL A 352 3.14 17.77 11.55
N LEU A 353 2.29 18.75 11.24
CA LEU A 353 2.70 19.97 10.57
C LEU A 353 3.56 20.87 11.49
N THR A 354 3.25 20.93 12.79
CA THR A 354 4.06 21.69 13.76
C THR A 354 5.41 21.00 13.95
N LEU A 355 5.47 19.68 14.12
CA LEU A 355 6.70 18.90 14.17
C LEU A 355 7.58 19.17 12.95
N LEU A 356 7.03 19.14 11.74
CA LEU A 356 7.77 19.44 10.51
C LEU A 356 8.32 20.86 10.52
N ARG A 357 7.52 21.86 10.86
CA ARG A 357 7.93 23.27 10.82
C ARG A 357 9.00 23.61 11.86
N GLU A 358 8.90 23.02 13.04
CA GLU A 358 9.84 23.32 14.14
C GLU A 358 11.12 22.49 14.11
N THR A 359 11.04 21.24 13.64
CA THR A 359 12.17 20.30 13.72
C THR A 359 12.71 19.80 12.38
N GLY A 360 11.91 19.92 11.31
CA GLY A 360 12.21 19.32 10.02
C GLY A 360 11.85 17.83 9.92
N VAL A 361 11.24 17.20 10.94
CA VAL A 361 10.82 15.79 10.87
C VAL A 361 9.48 15.67 10.14
N LEU A 362 9.46 14.94 9.03
CA LEU A 362 8.30 14.77 8.18
C LEU A 362 7.69 13.36 8.34
N CYS A 363 6.54 13.28 9.01
CA CYS A 363 5.68 12.10 9.08
C CYS A 363 4.41 12.32 8.23
N VAL A 364 3.46 11.38 8.27
CA VAL A 364 2.13 11.57 7.65
C VAL A 364 1.05 11.40 8.71
N TYR A 365 0.17 12.38 8.85
CA TYR A 365 -0.93 12.35 9.81
C TYR A 365 -1.90 11.18 9.53
N GLY A 366 -2.43 10.59 10.57
CA GLY A 366 -3.23 9.35 10.54
C GLY A 366 -4.58 9.52 9.86
N SER A 367 -5.21 10.70 9.99
CA SER A 367 -6.47 11.00 9.32
C SER A 367 -6.37 10.88 7.80
N GLY A 368 -5.16 11.07 7.24
CA GLY A 368 -4.86 10.78 5.83
C GLY A 368 -4.92 9.28 5.46
N PHE A 369 -5.00 8.40 6.43
CA PHE A 369 -5.21 6.95 6.27
C PHE A 369 -6.59 6.50 6.76
N GLY A 370 -7.45 7.44 7.18
CA GLY A 370 -8.83 7.17 7.60
C GLY A 370 -9.03 6.99 9.10
N THR A 371 -8.06 7.32 9.96
CA THR A 371 -8.30 7.48 11.41
C THR A 371 -8.99 8.83 11.68
N LYS A 372 -9.53 8.99 12.89
CA LYS A 372 -10.09 10.29 13.28
C LYS A 372 -8.95 11.26 13.63
N PRO A 373 -9.05 12.55 13.24
CA PRO A 373 -8.00 13.53 13.52
C PRO A 373 -7.67 13.68 15.00
N GLU A 374 -8.67 13.56 15.87
CA GLU A 374 -8.53 13.66 17.33
C GLU A 374 -7.89 12.44 17.99
N ASP A 375 -7.79 11.30 17.29
CA ASP A 375 -7.15 10.10 17.81
C ASP A 375 -5.63 10.23 17.96
N GLY A 376 -5.00 11.17 17.25
CA GLY A 376 -3.58 11.49 17.35
C GLY A 376 -2.64 10.48 16.69
N PHE A 377 -3.13 9.66 15.78
CA PHE A 377 -2.29 8.72 15.03
C PHE A 377 -1.50 9.43 13.93
N PHE A 378 -0.30 8.91 13.66
CA PHE A 378 0.49 9.31 12.49
C PHE A 378 1.36 8.15 12.01
N ARG A 379 1.75 8.15 10.74
CA ARG A 379 2.60 7.09 10.20
C ARG A 379 4.06 7.54 10.13
N VAL A 380 4.97 6.68 10.59
CA VAL A 380 6.41 6.77 10.35
C VAL A 380 6.86 5.63 9.43
N VAL A 381 7.85 5.94 8.58
CA VAL A 381 8.57 4.98 7.74
C VAL A 381 9.97 4.83 8.33
N PHE A 382 10.34 3.65 8.82
CA PHE A 382 11.60 3.42 9.51
C PHE A 382 12.67 2.77 8.59
N LEU A 383 12.92 3.39 7.44
CA LEU A 383 13.91 2.92 6.46
C LEU A 383 15.32 3.49 6.66
N ALA A 384 15.48 4.58 7.41
CA ALA A 384 16.78 5.17 7.71
C ALA A 384 17.62 4.22 8.61
N PRO A 385 18.96 4.36 8.65
CA PRO A 385 19.82 3.62 9.56
C PRO A 385 19.40 3.76 11.03
N PRO A 386 19.67 2.76 11.89
CA PRO A 386 19.26 2.76 13.29
C PRO A 386 19.69 3.99 14.08
N ASP A 387 20.93 4.45 13.90
CA ASP A 387 21.49 5.64 14.56
C ASP A 387 20.84 6.95 14.09
N GLU A 388 20.52 7.04 12.80
CA GLU A 388 19.77 8.18 12.27
C GLU A 388 18.32 8.18 12.77
N LEU A 389 17.65 7.02 12.83
CA LEU A 389 16.32 6.88 13.41
C LEU A 389 16.31 7.30 14.89
N ALA A 390 17.28 6.84 15.69
CA ALA A 390 17.43 7.23 17.08
C ALA A 390 17.51 8.76 17.24
N ALA A 391 18.40 9.41 16.49
CA ALA A 391 18.55 10.88 16.53
C ALA A 391 17.28 11.64 16.11
N ILE A 392 16.54 11.11 15.11
CA ILE A 392 15.25 11.69 14.68
C ILE A 392 14.22 11.54 15.81
N TYR A 393 14.15 10.39 16.47
CA TYR A 393 13.18 10.15 17.55
C TYR A 393 13.53 10.93 18.83
N ASP A 394 14.82 11.16 19.12
CA ASP A 394 15.23 12.06 20.21
C ASP A 394 14.77 13.50 19.94
N THR A 395 14.88 13.96 18.68
CA THR A 395 14.37 15.26 18.25
C THR A 395 12.83 15.31 18.41
N MET A 396 12.14 14.23 18.04
CA MET A 396 10.69 14.12 18.20
C MET A 396 10.29 14.12 19.69
N ALA A 397 11.08 13.48 20.57
CA ALA A 397 10.84 13.44 22.01
C ALA A 397 10.91 14.85 22.63
N ALA A 398 11.97 15.60 22.32
CA ALA A 398 12.12 16.98 22.80
C ALA A 398 10.98 17.89 22.33
N PHE A 399 10.59 17.78 21.05
CA PHE A 399 9.46 18.51 20.51
C PHE A 399 8.14 18.12 21.21
N THR A 400 7.89 16.83 21.37
CA THR A 400 6.63 16.31 21.95
C THR A 400 6.44 16.79 23.39
N ALA A 401 7.51 16.77 24.19
CA ALA A 401 7.48 17.31 25.58
C ALA A 401 7.03 18.76 25.59
N THR A 402 7.60 19.61 24.72
CA THR A 402 7.20 21.02 24.61
C THR A 402 5.76 21.17 24.10
N TYR A 403 5.38 20.40 23.08
CA TYR A 403 4.05 20.46 22.46
C TYR A 403 2.93 20.05 23.44
N LEU A 404 3.20 19.08 24.32
CA LEU A 404 2.26 18.61 25.34
C LEU A 404 2.29 19.47 26.63
N GLY A 405 3.23 20.45 26.74
CA GLY A 405 3.38 21.30 27.93
C GLY A 405 3.99 20.58 29.14
N GLN A 406 4.86 19.61 28.87
CA GLN A 406 5.57 18.78 29.86
C GLN A 406 6.97 19.33 30.16
#